data_fc73d23c1608ee77433eb12bcbd99566
#
_entry.id   fc73d23c1608ee77433eb12bcbd99566
#
_cell.length_a   1.000
_cell.length_b   1.000
_cell.length_c   1.000
_cell.angle_alpha   90.00
_cell.angle_beta   90.00
_cell.angle_gamma   90.00
#
_symmetry.space_group_name_H-M   'P 1'
#
loop_
_entity.id
_entity.type
_entity.pdbx_description
1 polymer ?
#
loop_
_entity_poly.entity_id
_entity_poly.type
_entity_poly.pdbx_seq_one_letter_code
_entity_poly.pdbx_strand_id
1 'polypeptide(L)'
;SRTCAHLIQSAAGVMIFAEPRFGTAILEEKDLAGLADAHEELDRVVNDLISRRPEIKTLFLVGSCPSEVIKLDLATVAEKLNNRFLGKVRFVNYSGSGIETTFTQGEDGALKALIPLMESTDDEKLLLVGTLANNVEDRFKKIFNNIGITDVESFPPRQSTELPKIGKNTKVLLTQPYL
;
A
#
# COMPACT_ATOMS: atom_id res chain seq x y z
N SER A 1 -1.01 7.16 16.32
CA SER A 1 -1.51 8.43 16.89
C SER A 1 -2.92 8.71 16.39
N ARG A 2 -3.82 9.17 17.25
CA ARG A 2 -5.20 9.55 16.87
C ARG A 2 -5.20 10.59 15.75
N THR A 3 -4.28 11.54 15.79
CA THR A 3 -4.15 12.60 14.78
C THR A 3 -3.84 12.04 13.39
N CYS A 4 -2.87 11.12 13.27
CA CYS A 4 -2.55 10.48 11.99
C CYS A 4 -3.74 9.64 11.48
N ALA A 5 -4.43 8.93 12.36
CA ALA A 5 -5.64 8.18 12.01
C ALA A 5 -6.73 9.11 11.47
N HIS A 6 -6.97 10.25 12.11
CA HIS A 6 -7.93 11.25 11.63
C HIS A 6 -7.55 11.85 10.28
N LEU A 7 -6.26 12.13 10.05
CA LEU A 7 -5.80 12.64 8.76
C LEU A 7 -6.01 11.62 7.64
N ILE A 8 -5.69 10.35 7.87
CA ILE A 8 -5.92 9.28 6.89
C ILE A 8 -7.42 9.12 6.62
N GLN A 9 -8.26 9.13 7.66
CA GLN A 9 -9.72 9.05 7.52
C GLN A 9 -10.28 10.24 6.76
N SER A 10 -9.80 11.45 7.03
CA SER A 10 -10.22 12.65 6.31
C SER A 10 -9.81 12.61 4.85
N ALA A 11 -8.57 12.20 4.55
CA ALA A 11 -8.10 12.03 3.18
C ALA A 11 -8.92 10.98 2.41
N ALA A 12 -9.22 9.84 3.02
CA ALA A 12 -10.06 8.81 2.43
C ALA A 12 -11.51 9.28 2.21
N GLY A 13 -12.05 10.14 3.09
CA GLY A 13 -13.38 10.74 2.92
C GLY A 13 -13.46 11.74 1.77
N VAL A 14 -12.36 12.40 1.41
CA VAL A 14 -12.27 13.30 0.27
C VAL A 14 -12.11 12.53 -1.05
N MET A 15 -11.54 11.33 -1.01
CA MET A 15 -11.43 10.43 -2.16
C MET A 15 -12.78 9.74 -2.42
N ILE A 16 -13.78 10.50 -2.82
CA ILE A 16 -15.18 10.09 -3.01
C ILE A 16 -15.33 8.89 -3.97
N PHE A 17 -14.34 8.64 -4.79
CA PHE A 17 -14.37 7.59 -5.82
C PHE A 17 -13.65 6.29 -5.39
N ALA A 18 -13.06 6.26 -4.20
CA ALA A 18 -12.43 5.08 -3.66
C ALA A 18 -13.16 4.63 -2.39
N GLU A 19 -13.59 3.38 -2.36
CA GLU A 19 -14.12 2.77 -1.13
C GLU A 19 -13.06 2.84 -0.03
N PRO A 20 -13.37 3.35 1.18
CA PRO A 20 -12.43 3.40 2.28
C PRO A 20 -12.00 1.98 2.66
N ARG A 21 -10.76 1.63 2.41
CA ARG A 21 -10.20 0.28 2.61
C ARG A 21 -9.09 0.29 3.66
N PHE A 22 -9.32 0.96 4.76
CA PHE A 22 -8.34 0.99 5.85
C PHE A 22 -8.98 0.69 7.20
N GLY A 23 -8.21 0.04 8.05
CA GLY A 23 -8.45 -0.09 9.48
C GLY A 23 -7.37 0.65 10.25
N THR A 24 -7.67 1.14 11.42
CA THR A 24 -6.71 1.87 12.25
C THR A 24 -6.54 1.18 13.59
N ALA A 25 -5.33 0.71 13.90
CA ALA A 25 -4.93 0.39 15.25
C ALA A 25 -4.42 1.67 15.93
N ILE A 26 -4.97 2.01 17.08
CA ILE A 26 -4.59 3.20 17.83
C ILE A 26 -3.74 2.77 19.02
N LEU A 27 -2.47 3.21 19.04
CA LEU A 27 -1.61 3.08 20.21
C LEU A 27 -2.05 4.07 21.28
N GLU A 28 -2.31 3.57 22.48
CA GLU A 28 -2.67 4.34 23.68
C GLU A 28 -1.43 4.63 24.54
N GLU A 29 -1.60 5.44 25.57
CA GLU A 29 -0.51 5.77 26.50
C GLU A 29 0.09 4.54 27.18
N LYS A 30 -0.73 3.55 27.52
CA LYS A 30 -0.29 2.28 28.12
C LYS A 30 0.65 1.49 27.19
N ASP A 31 0.41 1.54 25.88
CA ASP A 31 1.25 0.86 24.88
C ASP A 31 2.59 1.60 24.74
N LEU A 32 2.55 2.94 24.74
CA LEU A 32 3.73 3.80 24.68
C LEU A 32 4.59 3.73 25.94
N ALA A 33 3.98 3.47 27.09
CA ALA A 33 4.65 3.28 28.37
C ALA A 33 5.22 1.87 28.56
N GLY A 34 5.03 0.96 27.59
CA GLY A 34 5.45 -0.44 27.69
C GLY A 34 4.64 -1.28 28.67
N LEU A 35 3.45 -0.80 29.05
CA LEU A 35 2.54 -1.49 29.99
C LEU A 35 1.61 -2.48 29.28
N ALA A 36 1.52 -2.40 27.95
CA ALA A 36 0.81 -3.33 27.10
C ALA A 36 1.67 -3.70 25.89
N ASP A 37 1.48 -4.91 25.35
CA ASP A 37 2.20 -5.34 24.15
C ASP A 37 1.53 -4.78 22.89
N ALA A 38 2.18 -3.81 22.28
CA ALA A 38 1.73 -3.22 21.02
C ALA A 38 1.65 -4.24 19.87
N HIS A 39 2.43 -5.32 19.93
CA HIS A 39 2.35 -6.42 18.96
C HIS A 39 1.07 -7.23 19.13
N GLU A 40 0.66 -7.51 20.38
CA GLU A 40 -0.60 -8.22 20.66
C GLU A 40 -1.80 -7.41 20.19
N GLU A 41 -1.80 -6.11 20.44
CA GLU A 41 -2.88 -5.22 19.99
C GLU A 41 -2.96 -5.15 18.46
N LEU A 42 -1.82 -5.03 17.78
CA LEU A 42 -1.77 -5.06 16.32
C LEU A 42 -2.30 -6.39 15.78
N ASP A 43 -1.89 -7.52 16.37
CA ASP A 43 -2.34 -8.85 16.01
C ASP A 43 -3.87 -8.99 16.17
N ARG A 44 -4.40 -8.51 17.30
CA ARG A 44 -5.84 -8.48 17.57
C ARG A 44 -6.60 -7.69 16.52
N VAL A 45 -6.13 -6.48 16.18
CA VAL A 45 -6.77 -5.61 15.19
C VAL A 45 -6.72 -6.24 13.80
N VAL A 46 -5.61 -6.85 13.41
CA VAL A 46 -5.48 -7.54 12.11
C VAL A 46 -6.45 -8.71 12.02
N ASN A 47 -6.52 -9.55 13.05
CA ASN A 47 -7.46 -10.69 13.08
C ASN A 47 -8.91 -10.24 13.00
N ASP A 48 -9.29 -9.21 13.76
CA ASP A 48 -10.63 -8.65 13.74
C ASP A 48 -10.99 -8.07 12.35
N LEU A 49 -10.06 -7.33 11.74
CA LEU A 49 -10.25 -6.75 10.41
C LEU A 49 -10.46 -7.83 9.35
N ILE A 50 -9.61 -8.86 9.32
CA ILE A 50 -9.70 -9.94 8.32
C ILE A 50 -10.95 -10.79 8.56
N SER A 51 -11.36 -10.99 9.80
CA SER A 51 -12.58 -11.71 10.13
C SER A 51 -13.84 -10.98 9.62
N ARG A 52 -13.85 -9.65 9.71
CA ARG A 52 -14.94 -8.81 9.20
C ARG A 52 -14.89 -8.60 7.68
N ARG A 53 -13.71 -8.64 7.10
CA ARG A 53 -13.45 -8.32 5.69
C ARG A 53 -12.62 -9.44 5.03
N PRO A 54 -13.22 -10.63 4.83
CA PRO A 54 -12.50 -11.80 4.28
C PRO A 54 -12.08 -11.64 2.81
N GLU A 55 -12.62 -10.63 2.13
CA GLU A 55 -12.25 -10.29 0.76
C GLU A 55 -10.88 -9.59 0.65
N ILE A 56 -10.30 -9.12 1.75
CA ILE A 56 -8.98 -8.48 1.74
C ILE A 56 -7.92 -9.49 1.31
N LYS A 57 -7.15 -9.13 0.27
CA LYS A 57 -6.04 -9.95 -0.25
C LYS A 57 -4.66 -9.35 0.03
N THR A 58 -4.60 -8.04 0.20
CA THR A 58 -3.35 -7.34 0.55
C THR A 58 -3.62 -6.33 1.66
N LEU A 59 -2.79 -6.32 2.68
CA LEU A 59 -2.89 -5.43 3.83
C LEU A 59 -1.54 -4.78 4.09
N PHE A 60 -1.52 -3.44 4.02
CA PHE A 60 -0.35 -2.66 4.38
C PHE A 60 -0.35 -2.39 5.88
N LEU A 61 0.77 -2.72 6.53
CA LEU A 61 1.07 -2.29 7.88
C LEU A 61 1.87 -1.00 7.80
N VAL A 62 1.24 0.11 8.16
CA VAL A 62 1.84 1.45 8.05
C VAL A 62 2.17 1.96 9.43
N GLY A 63 3.44 2.27 9.65
CA GLY A 63 3.92 2.90 10.88
C GLY A 63 3.51 4.36 11.00
N SER A 64 3.70 4.90 12.19
CA SER A 64 3.52 6.32 12.50
C SER A 64 4.63 6.77 13.44
N CYS A 65 4.78 8.08 13.64
CA CYS A 65 5.81 8.60 14.56
C CYS A 65 5.83 7.90 15.94
N PRO A 66 4.68 7.67 16.63
CA PRO A 66 4.70 6.91 17.88
C PRO A 66 5.20 5.47 17.74
N SER A 67 4.84 4.76 16.67
CA SER A 67 5.33 3.39 16.47
C SER A 67 6.83 3.32 16.23
N GLU A 68 7.42 4.35 15.65
CA GLU A 68 8.87 4.47 15.50
C GLU A 68 9.57 4.81 16.82
N VAL A 69 8.99 5.69 17.62
CA VAL A 69 9.52 6.04 18.95
C VAL A 69 9.64 4.78 19.83
N ILE A 70 8.64 3.90 19.81
CA ILE A 70 8.67 2.64 20.55
C ILE A 70 9.40 1.51 19.78
N LYS A 71 9.96 1.80 18.62
CA LYS A 71 10.67 0.84 17.76
C LYS A 71 9.83 -0.41 17.44
N LEU A 72 8.57 -0.23 17.12
CA LEU A 72 7.69 -1.33 16.73
C LEU A 72 8.17 -1.93 15.40
N ASP A 73 8.66 -3.16 15.44
CA ASP A 73 9.17 -3.85 14.26
C ASP A 73 8.05 -4.42 13.40
N LEU A 74 7.53 -3.57 12.50
CA LEU A 74 6.47 -3.95 11.55
C LEU A 74 6.94 -4.98 10.51
N ALA A 75 8.24 -5.07 10.21
CA ALA A 75 8.76 -6.04 9.26
C ALA A 75 8.61 -7.46 9.82
N THR A 76 9.08 -7.68 11.04
CA THR A 76 8.92 -8.96 11.74
C THR A 76 7.44 -9.32 11.93
N VAL A 77 6.58 -8.33 12.22
CA VAL A 77 5.13 -8.58 12.33
C VAL A 77 4.55 -9.00 10.99
N ALA A 78 4.89 -8.32 9.90
CA ALA A 78 4.42 -8.69 8.56
C ALA A 78 4.85 -10.10 8.17
N GLU A 79 6.09 -10.48 8.47
CA GLU A 79 6.59 -11.84 8.22
C GLU A 79 5.80 -12.90 9.00
N LYS A 80 5.58 -12.70 10.29
CA LYS A 80 4.78 -13.60 11.12
C LYS A 80 3.35 -13.74 10.61
N LEU A 81 2.72 -12.64 10.21
CA LEU A 81 1.37 -12.64 9.66
C LEU A 81 1.32 -13.34 8.29
N ASN A 82 2.29 -13.10 7.41
CA ASN A 82 2.39 -13.80 6.13
C ASN A 82 2.50 -15.33 6.33
N ASN A 83 3.31 -15.77 7.28
CA ASN A 83 3.45 -17.19 7.63
C ASN A 83 2.16 -17.78 8.20
N ARG A 84 1.41 -17.01 9.01
CA ARG A 84 0.14 -17.47 9.59
C ARG A 84 -0.98 -17.57 8.57
N PHE A 85 -1.11 -16.57 7.69
CA PHE A 85 -2.21 -16.50 6.74
C PHE A 85 -1.92 -17.16 5.38
N LEU A 86 -0.73 -17.70 5.16
CA LEU A 86 -0.27 -18.56 4.04
C LEU A 86 -1.06 -18.35 2.73
N GLY A 87 -0.81 -17.25 2.05
CA GLY A 87 -1.38 -16.98 0.73
C GLY A 87 -2.84 -16.53 0.69
N LYS A 88 -3.55 -16.52 1.82
CA LYS A 88 -4.92 -15.97 1.90
C LYS A 88 -4.92 -14.44 1.88
N VAL A 89 -4.02 -13.85 2.68
CA VAL A 89 -3.79 -12.42 2.78
C VAL A 89 -2.30 -12.16 2.75
N ARG A 90 -1.90 -11.17 2.01
CA ARG A 90 -0.51 -10.74 1.88
C ARG A 90 -0.29 -9.49 2.73
N PHE A 91 0.68 -9.55 3.65
CA PHE A 91 1.03 -8.43 4.51
C PHE A 91 2.29 -7.75 4.01
N VAL A 92 2.20 -6.46 3.79
CA VAL A 92 3.29 -5.61 3.32
C VAL A 92 3.58 -4.59 4.41
N ASN A 93 4.80 -4.59 4.95
CA ASN A 93 5.18 -3.54 5.87
C ASN A 93 5.62 -2.29 5.10
N TYR A 94 5.22 -1.16 5.60
CA TYR A 94 5.71 0.14 5.21
C TYR A 94 6.20 0.87 6.46
N SER A 95 7.51 0.99 6.58
CA SER A 95 8.16 1.78 7.62
C SER A 95 8.59 3.12 7.03
N GLY A 96 7.81 4.14 7.31
CA GLY A 96 8.13 5.50 6.95
C GLY A 96 7.28 6.41 7.82
N SER A 97 7.92 7.32 8.52
CA SER A 97 7.23 8.33 9.30
C SER A 97 7.45 9.70 8.69
N GLY A 98 6.58 10.63 9.04
CA GLY A 98 6.77 12.04 8.71
C GLY A 98 7.97 12.69 9.41
N ILE A 99 8.73 11.94 10.20
CA ILE A 99 9.97 12.41 10.85
C ILE A 99 11.15 12.32 9.88
N GLU A 100 11.24 11.21 9.13
CA GLU A 100 12.41 10.89 8.31
C GLU A 100 12.13 10.92 6.80
N THR A 101 10.86 10.88 6.40
CA THR A 101 10.47 10.75 4.99
C THR A 101 9.57 11.89 4.53
N THR A 102 9.82 12.37 3.32
CA THR A 102 8.91 13.27 2.62
C THR A 102 7.73 12.51 2.02
N PHE A 103 6.69 13.23 1.59
CA PHE A 103 5.52 12.62 0.93
C PHE A 103 5.91 11.80 -0.31
N THR A 104 6.79 12.34 -1.16
CA THR A 104 7.25 11.67 -2.38
C THR A 104 8.07 10.40 -2.08
N GLN A 105 8.94 10.44 -1.08
CA GLN A 105 9.66 9.25 -0.61
C GLN A 105 8.70 8.19 -0.04
N GLY A 106 7.61 8.64 0.61
CA GLY A 106 6.57 7.75 1.12
C GLY A 106 5.84 7.02 -0.01
N GLU A 107 5.49 7.72 -1.07
CA GLU A 107 4.87 7.15 -2.25
C GLU A 107 5.79 6.14 -2.94
N ASP A 108 7.03 6.54 -3.21
CA ASP A 108 8.05 5.67 -3.80
C ASP A 108 8.28 4.39 -2.96
N GLY A 109 8.42 4.55 -1.64
CA GLY A 109 8.56 3.43 -0.72
C GLY A 109 7.38 2.46 -0.73
N ALA A 110 6.14 2.98 -0.82
CA ALA A 110 4.94 2.16 -0.90
C ALA A 110 4.87 1.40 -2.23
N LEU A 111 5.18 2.06 -3.35
CA LEU A 111 5.25 1.41 -4.67
C LEU A 111 6.34 0.35 -4.69
N LYS A 112 7.54 0.67 -4.21
CA LYS A 112 8.66 -0.26 -4.12
C LYS A 112 8.32 -1.53 -3.32
N ALA A 113 7.55 -1.41 -2.25
CA ALA A 113 7.14 -2.56 -1.43
C ALA A 113 6.21 -3.54 -2.19
N LEU A 114 5.56 -3.10 -3.27
CA LEU A 114 4.72 -3.94 -4.12
C LEU A 114 5.50 -4.67 -5.22
N ILE A 115 6.67 -4.16 -5.63
CA ILE A 115 7.44 -4.73 -6.74
C ILE A 115 7.76 -6.22 -6.56
N PRO A 116 8.20 -6.71 -5.38
CA PRO A 116 8.49 -8.13 -5.18
C PRO A 116 7.28 -9.05 -5.33
N LEU A 117 6.08 -8.48 -5.38
CA LEU A 117 4.83 -9.20 -5.52
C LEU A 117 4.39 -9.37 -6.99
N MET A 118 5.05 -8.68 -7.90
CA MET A 118 4.76 -8.75 -9.33
C MET A 118 5.36 -10.02 -9.94
N GLU A 119 4.59 -10.64 -10.82
CA GLU A 119 5.06 -11.78 -11.60
C GLU A 119 5.89 -11.31 -12.80
N SER A 120 6.76 -12.19 -13.29
CA SER A 120 7.54 -11.91 -14.49
C SER A 120 6.75 -12.22 -15.75
N THR A 121 7.00 -11.43 -16.84
CA THR A 121 6.48 -11.69 -18.19
C THR A 121 7.51 -11.28 -19.23
N ASP A 122 7.41 -11.87 -20.42
CA ASP A 122 8.17 -11.45 -21.62
C ASP A 122 7.31 -10.58 -22.55
N ASP A 123 6.06 -10.32 -22.22
CA ASP A 123 5.15 -9.53 -23.03
C ASP A 123 5.63 -8.06 -23.17
N GLU A 124 5.45 -7.52 -24.36
CA GLU A 124 5.72 -6.09 -24.60
C GLU A 124 4.51 -5.27 -24.12
N LYS A 125 4.76 -4.36 -23.19
CA LYS A 125 3.71 -3.49 -22.64
C LYS A 125 4.25 -2.14 -22.19
N LEU A 126 3.35 -1.19 -22.02
CA LEU A 126 3.61 0.11 -21.38
C LEU A 126 3.04 0.12 -19.97
N LEU A 127 3.88 0.36 -18.98
CA LEU A 127 3.49 0.52 -17.59
C LEU A 127 3.51 1.99 -17.18
N LEU A 128 2.35 2.53 -16.83
CA LEU A 128 2.22 3.86 -16.24
C LEU A 128 2.48 3.75 -14.73
N VAL A 129 3.53 4.40 -14.23
CA VAL A 129 3.89 4.33 -12.81
C VAL A 129 3.61 5.65 -12.13
N GLY A 130 2.83 5.60 -11.05
CA GLY A 130 2.45 6.72 -10.21
C GLY A 130 0.97 6.71 -9.84
N THR A 131 0.64 7.39 -8.74
CA THR A 131 -0.73 7.42 -8.21
C THR A 131 -1.59 8.38 -9.03
N LEU A 132 -2.32 7.84 -9.99
CA LEU A 132 -3.22 8.60 -10.86
C LEU A 132 -4.68 8.45 -10.43
N ALA A 133 -5.46 9.51 -10.60
CA ALA A 133 -6.91 9.41 -10.52
C ALA A 133 -7.43 8.55 -11.70
N ASN A 134 -8.47 7.76 -11.46
CA ASN A 134 -8.99 6.81 -12.46
C ASN A 134 -9.31 7.46 -13.82
N ASN A 135 -9.91 8.65 -13.82
CA ASN A 135 -10.24 9.38 -15.04
C ASN A 135 -8.99 9.84 -15.81
N VAL A 136 -7.90 10.14 -15.11
CA VAL A 136 -6.61 10.51 -15.73
C VAL A 136 -5.95 9.29 -16.34
N GLU A 137 -5.94 8.18 -15.62
CA GLU A 137 -5.47 6.88 -16.11
C GLU A 137 -6.22 6.45 -17.39
N ASP A 138 -7.55 6.52 -17.38
CA ASP A 138 -8.40 6.18 -18.54
C ASP A 138 -8.07 7.08 -19.74
N ARG A 139 -7.79 8.35 -19.48
CA ARG A 139 -7.39 9.29 -20.55
C ARG A 139 -6.04 8.95 -21.14
N PHE A 140 -5.05 8.58 -20.33
CA PHE A 140 -3.76 8.11 -20.82
C PHE A 140 -3.92 6.85 -21.66
N LYS A 141 -4.65 5.85 -21.19
CA LYS A 141 -4.91 4.61 -21.94
C LYS A 141 -5.56 4.92 -23.29
N LYS A 142 -6.53 5.84 -23.34
CA LYS A 142 -7.16 6.27 -24.59
C LYS A 142 -6.17 6.96 -25.53
N ILE A 143 -5.31 7.84 -25.03
CA ILE A 143 -4.28 8.52 -25.84
C ILE A 143 -3.33 7.50 -26.46
N PHE A 144 -2.82 6.56 -25.66
CA PHE A 144 -1.89 5.54 -26.12
C PHE A 144 -2.54 4.59 -27.14
N ASN A 145 -3.78 4.18 -26.92
CA ASN A 145 -4.54 3.38 -27.89
C ASN A 145 -4.67 4.09 -29.23
N ASN A 146 -4.92 5.40 -29.25
CA ASN A 146 -5.06 6.18 -30.49
C ASN A 146 -3.76 6.22 -31.32
N ILE A 147 -2.61 6.01 -30.71
CA ILE A 147 -1.31 5.95 -31.39
C ILE A 147 -0.78 4.52 -31.57
N GLY A 148 -1.64 3.52 -31.35
CA GLY A 148 -1.32 2.11 -31.58
C GLY A 148 -0.67 1.37 -30.44
N ILE A 149 -0.55 1.98 -29.25
CA ILE A 149 -0.05 1.32 -28.04
C ILE A 149 -1.27 0.82 -27.25
N THR A 150 -1.58 -0.48 -27.38
CA THR A 150 -2.83 -1.06 -26.85
C THR A 150 -2.65 -1.75 -25.51
N ASP A 151 -1.47 -2.29 -25.21
CA ASP A 151 -1.20 -2.94 -23.93
C ASP A 151 -0.61 -1.90 -22.94
N VAL A 152 -1.52 -1.24 -22.21
CA VAL A 152 -1.18 -0.19 -21.25
C VAL A 152 -1.75 -0.55 -19.90
N GLU A 153 -0.89 -0.84 -18.95
CA GLU A 153 -1.23 -1.13 -17.57
C GLU A 153 -0.82 0.03 -16.64
N SER A 154 -1.38 0.08 -15.45
CA SER A 154 -1.07 1.10 -14.43
C SER A 154 -0.52 0.47 -13.16
N PHE A 155 0.42 1.16 -12.54
CA PHE A 155 0.97 0.80 -11.24
C PHE A 155 1.04 2.02 -10.31
N PRO A 156 0.40 2.02 -9.14
CA PRO A 156 -0.34 0.89 -8.56
C PRO A 156 -1.63 0.57 -9.32
N PRO A 157 -2.09 -0.69 -9.29
CA PRO A 157 -3.32 -1.08 -9.94
C PRO A 157 -4.54 -0.60 -9.15
N ARG A 158 -5.71 -0.54 -9.79
CA ARG A 158 -6.97 -0.19 -9.12
C ARG A 158 -7.40 -1.20 -8.08
N GLN A 159 -7.04 -2.46 -8.28
CA GLN A 159 -7.34 -3.55 -7.35
C GLN A 159 -6.07 -4.37 -7.06
N SER A 160 -5.95 -4.86 -5.83
CA SER A 160 -4.78 -5.65 -5.40
C SER A 160 -4.62 -6.99 -6.14
N THR A 161 -5.67 -7.46 -6.79
CA THR A 161 -5.66 -8.67 -7.64
C THR A 161 -5.13 -8.41 -9.05
N GLU A 162 -4.94 -7.14 -9.42
CA GLU A 162 -4.57 -6.70 -10.76
C GLU A 162 -3.12 -6.18 -10.81
N LEU A 163 -2.23 -6.71 -9.94
CA LEU A 163 -0.82 -6.36 -10.02
C LEU A 163 -0.26 -6.68 -11.40
N PRO A 164 0.33 -5.69 -12.09
CA PRO A 164 0.87 -5.90 -13.41
C PRO A 164 2.03 -6.89 -13.37
N LYS A 165 2.20 -7.65 -14.44
CA LYS A 165 3.40 -8.46 -14.65
C LYS A 165 4.44 -7.59 -15.35
N ILE A 166 5.70 -7.70 -14.93
CA ILE A 166 6.79 -6.88 -15.45
C ILE A 166 7.94 -7.76 -15.98
N GLY A 167 8.68 -7.26 -16.94
CA GLY A 167 9.83 -7.97 -17.46
C GLY A 167 10.68 -7.10 -18.41
N LYS A 168 11.61 -7.74 -19.13
CA LYS A 168 12.58 -7.06 -19.98
C LYS A 168 11.97 -6.22 -21.11
N ASN A 169 10.76 -6.57 -21.56
CA ASN A 169 10.05 -5.89 -22.64
C ASN A 169 9.03 -4.86 -22.12
N THR A 170 8.94 -4.67 -20.81
CA THR A 170 8.08 -3.65 -20.20
C THR A 170 8.74 -2.28 -20.34
N LYS A 171 8.06 -1.36 -21.01
CA LYS A 171 8.43 0.07 -21.06
C LYS A 171 7.75 0.80 -19.91
N VAL A 172 8.49 1.59 -19.16
CA VAL A 172 7.97 2.30 -17.98
C VAL A 172 7.86 3.79 -18.31
N LEU A 173 6.69 4.35 -18.01
CA LEU A 173 6.44 5.79 -18.04
C LEU A 173 6.13 6.26 -16.62
N LEU A 174 7.04 7.02 -16.03
CA LEU A 174 6.80 7.70 -14.77
C LEU A 174 5.85 8.87 -14.98
N THR A 175 4.73 8.89 -14.26
CA THR A 175 3.70 9.93 -14.39
C THR A 175 3.91 11.09 -13.43
N GLN A 176 4.87 10.97 -12.54
CA GLN A 176 5.27 11.99 -11.58
C GLN A 176 6.80 12.20 -11.66
N PRO A 177 7.27 13.47 -11.59
CA PRO A 177 8.68 13.78 -11.83
C PRO A 177 9.64 13.37 -10.69
N TYR A 178 9.10 12.85 -9.58
CA TYR A 178 9.87 12.54 -8.37
C TYR A 178 9.79 11.04 -7.96
N LEU A 179 9.30 10.19 -8.83
CA LEU A 179 9.30 8.73 -8.63
C LEU A 179 10.61 8.11 -9.10
#